data_39c60e540660d67e1b066113737666f0
#
_entry.id   39c60e540660d67e1b066113737666f0
#
_cell.length_a   1.000
_cell.length_b   1.000
_cell.length_c   1.000
_cell.angle_alpha   90.00
_cell.angle_beta   90.00
_cell.angle_gamma   90.00
#
_symmetry.space_group_name_H-M   'P 1'
#
loop_
_entity.id
_entity.type
_entity.pdbx_description
1 polymer ?
#
loop_
_entity_poly.entity_id
_entity_poly.type
_entity_poly.pdbx_seq_one_letter_code
_entity_poly.pdbx_strand_id
1 'polypeptide(L)'
;SVPVRDGRLDLAARNKLLGEMTDEVAELVLRKNYLQTLALSLAQRRGLEDLGFQQRLIQTLEQRGDLDRQVEFLPDDADINERFRRSQPFTRPELSVLLAYAKLSLYQELLDSSVPDDPYLGRELGRYFPKILAEKFPDALEKHRLRREIIATQLANSMINRGGPSLVVRIADQTGATSGAIAAAFAAVRSAYDMPALNDEINALDNRIGGEVQLSLYQQVQDLLLDRLVWFLRNVDLTRGLANIVDHYKKGIDALANELDSALPSEALAERAARTA
;
A
#
# COMPACT_ATOMS: atom_id res chain seq x y z
N SER A 1 -14.61 -26.14 0.76
CA SER A 1 -15.09 -24.78 1.09
C SER A 1 -16.12 -24.81 2.18
N VAL A 2 -16.24 -23.77 3.00
CA VAL A 2 -17.24 -23.69 4.09
C VAL A 2 -18.67 -23.84 3.54
N PRO A 3 -19.09 -23.13 2.47
CA PRO A 3 -20.44 -23.31 1.92
C PRO A 3 -20.79 -24.74 1.47
N VAL A 4 -19.81 -25.51 0.99
CA VAL A 4 -20.04 -26.93 0.64
C VAL A 4 -20.20 -27.78 1.89
N ARG A 5 -19.32 -27.56 2.88
CA ARG A 5 -19.39 -28.29 4.16
C ARG A 5 -20.71 -28.06 4.90
N ASP A 6 -21.21 -26.80 4.83
CA ASP A 6 -22.45 -26.40 5.49
C ASP A 6 -23.70 -26.69 4.65
N GLY A 7 -23.57 -27.42 3.54
CA GLY A 7 -24.72 -27.83 2.67
C GLY A 7 -25.37 -26.69 1.88
N ARG A 8 -24.77 -25.50 1.87
CA ARG A 8 -25.29 -24.32 1.11
C ARG A 8 -24.91 -24.36 -0.37
N LEU A 9 -23.99 -25.23 -0.77
CA LEU A 9 -23.48 -25.34 -2.13
C LEU A 9 -23.12 -26.81 -2.40
N ASP A 10 -23.70 -27.41 -3.42
CA ASP A 10 -23.29 -28.73 -3.90
C ASP A 10 -21.98 -28.64 -4.74
N LEU A 11 -21.43 -29.82 -5.07
CA LEU A 11 -20.18 -29.90 -5.83
C LEU A 11 -20.31 -29.34 -7.26
N ALA A 12 -21.47 -29.56 -7.90
CA ALA A 12 -21.70 -29.09 -9.26
C ALA A 12 -21.81 -27.56 -9.30
N ALA A 13 -22.59 -26.98 -8.39
CA ALA A 13 -22.72 -25.54 -8.23
C ALA A 13 -21.37 -24.87 -7.82
N ARG A 14 -20.56 -25.54 -6.97
CA ARG A 14 -19.21 -25.11 -6.64
C ARG A 14 -18.33 -25.06 -7.88
N ASN A 15 -18.32 -26.11 -8.69
CA ASN A 15 -17.48 -26.19 -9.88
C ASN A 15 -17.88 -25.13 -10.92
N LYS A 16 -19.19 -24.89 -11.10
CA LYS A 16 -19.70 -23.80 -11.93
C LYS A 16 -19.22 -22.44 -11.42
N LEU A 17 -19.35 -22.18 -10.13
CA LEU A 17 -18.90 -20.93 -9.51
C LEU A 17 -17.39 -20.72 -9.69
N LEU A 18 -16.57 -21.76 -9.56
CA LEU A 18 -15.12 -21.69 -9.81
C LEU A 18 -14.82 -21.29 -11.26
N GLY A 19 -15.57 -21.83 -12.24
CA GLY A 19 -15.46 -21.42 -13.64
C GLY A 19 -15.83 -19.95 -13.85
N GLU A 20 -16.92 -19.49 -13.23
CA GLU A 20 -17.38 -18.08 -13.31
C GLU A 20 -16.36 -17.09 -12.72
N MET A 21 -15.49 -17.51 -11.80
CA MET A 21 -14.48 -16.65 -11.18
C MET A 21 -13.13 -16.61 -11.90
N THR A 22 -12.92 -17.45 -12.91
CA THR A 22 -11.58 -17.64 -13.51
C THR A 22 -10.99 -16.35 -14.03
N ASP A 23 -11.77 -15.59 -14.79
CA ASP A 23 -11.31 -14.33 -15.41
C ASP A 23 -11.00 -13.27 -14.34
N GLU A 24 -11.86 -13.10 -13.36
CA GLU A 24 -11.63 -12.13 -12.28
C GLU A 24 -10.40 -12.50 -11.43
N VAL A 25 -10.16 -13.78 -11.17
CA VAL A 25 -8.95 -14.25 -10.49
C VAL A 25 -7.71 -13.94 -11.33
N ALA A 26 -7.75 -14.15 -12.64
CA ALA A 26 -6.66 -13.81 -13.54
C ALA A 26 -6.36 -12.30 -13.51
N GLU A 27 -7.39 -11.46 -13.58
CA GLU A 27 -7.25 -9.99 -13.47
C GLU A 27 -6.63 -9.57 -12.12
N LEU A 28 -7.08 -10.16 -11.00
CA LEU A 28 -6.53 -9.87 -9.68
C LEU A 28 -5.04 -10.25 -9.57
N VAL A 29 -4.62 -11.36 -10.19
CA VAL A 29 -3.21 -11.79 -10.23
C VAL A 29 -2.39 -10.83 -11.08
N LEU A 30 -2.84 -10.48 -12.28
CA LEU A 30 -2.16 -9.54 -13.17
C LEU A 30 -2.03 -8.16 -12.52
N ARG A 31 -3.09 -7.68 -11.86
CA ARG A 31 -3.05 -6.41 -11.11
C ARG A 31 -2.00 -6.43 -9.99
N LYS A 32 -1.86 -7.54 -9.26
CA LYS A 32 -0.83 -7.69 -8.23
C LYS A 32 0.58 -7.61 -8.82
N ASN A 33 0.83 -8.27 -9.95
CA ASN A 33 2.11 -8.22 -10.65
C ASN A 33 2.42 -6.78 -11.12
N TYR A 34 1.44 -6.11 -11.73
CA TYR A 34 1.56 -4.71 -12.14
C TYR A 34 1.96 -3.80 -10.95
N LEU A 35 1.26 -3.90 -9.81
CA LEU A 35 1.55 -3.09 -8.63
C LEU A 35 2.95 -3.34 -8.05
N GLN A 36 3.46 -4.58 -8.13
CA GLN A 36 4.82 -4.89 -7.68
C GLN A 36 5.88 -4.29 -8.61
N THR A 37 5.69 -4.42 -9.92
CA THR A 37 6.61 -3.83 -10.91
C THR A 37 6.61 -2.31 -10.86
N LEU A 38 5.45 -1.69 -10.63
CA LEU A 38 5.32 -0.25 -10.40
C LEU A 38 6.06 0.18 -9.14
N ALA A 39 5.89 -0.55 -8.03
CA ALA A 39 6.60 -0.26 -6.77
C ALA A 39 8.12 -0.27 -6.95
N LEU A 40 8.66 -1.23 -7.72
CA LEU A 40 10.09 -1.27 -8.05
C LEU A 40 10.52 -0.09 -8.92
N SER A 41 9.70 0.32 -9.88
CA SER A 41 10.00 1.48 -10.74
C SER A 41 10.01 2.79 -9.94
N LEU A 42 9.08 2.95 -9.00
CA LEU A 42 9.05 4.09 -8.08
C LEU A 42 10.25 4.08 -7.12
N ALA A 43 10.61 2.92 -6.56
CA ALA A 43 11.78 2.79 -5.70
C ALA A 43 13.09 3.13 -6.44
N GLN A 44 13.23 2.69 -7.71
CA GLN A 44 14.36 3.06 -8.56
C GLN A 44 14.40 4.57 -8.82
N ARG A 45 13.24 5.20 -9.08
CA ARG A 45 13.14 6.63 -9.34
C ARG A 45 13.54 7.48 -8.13
N ARG A 46 13.20 7.06 -6.90
CA ARG A 46 13.68 7.69 -5.67
C ARG A 46 15.19 7.58 -5.49
N GLY A 47 15.77 6.50 -5.95
CA GLY A 47 17.20 6.32 -6.05
C GLY A 47 17.95 6.62 -4.74
N LEU A 48 18.83 7.63 -4.77
CA LEU A 48 19.66 8.00 -3.62
C LEU A 48 18.88 8.59 -2.45
N GLU A 49 17.72 9.18 -2.68
CA GLU A 49 16.86 9.73 -1.63
C GLU A 49 16.47 8.67 -0.59
N ASP A 50 16.25 7.44 -1.05
CA ASP A 50 15.84 6.32 -0.21
C ASP A 50 16.99 5.44 0.28
N LEU A 51 18.23 5.62 -0.22
CA LEU A 51 19.35 4.72 0.02
C LEU A 51 19.63 4.50 1.51
N GLY A 52 19.63 5.57 2.30
CA GLY A 52 19.86 5.49 3.75
C GLY A 52 18.75 4.74 4.50
N PHE A 53 17.48 4.88 4.09
CA PHE A 53 16.37 4.14 4.67
C PHE A 53 16.36 2.68 4.23
N GLN A 54 16.80 2.38 3.01
CA GLN A 54 16.97 1.02 2.50
C GLN A 54 18.10 0.30 3.26
N GLN A 55 19.23 0.98 3.50
CA GLN A 55 20.31 0.46 4.34
C GLN A 55 19.81 0.15 5.76
N ARG A 56 19.05 1.06 6.38
CA ARG A 56 18.47 0.84 7.71
C ARG A 56 17.48 -0.32 7.72
N LEU A 57 16.70 -0.51 6.66
CA LEU A 57 15.82 -1.67 6.53
C LEU A 57 16.63 -2.97 6.56
N ILE A 58 17.73 -3.06 5.79
CA ILE A 58 18.61 -4.23 5.78
C ILE A 58 19.12 -4.48 7.20
N GLN A 59 19.70 -3.48 7.85
CA GLN A 59 20.24 -3.60 9.22
C GLN A 59 19.18 -4.07 10.22
N THR A 60 17.96 -3.55 10.11
CA THR A 60 16.84 -3.95 10.99
C THR A 60 16.47 -5.41 10.78
N LEU A 61 16.37 -5.86 9.53
CA LEU A 61 16.03 -7.24 9.20
C LEU A 61 17.13 -8.21 9.61
N GLU A 62 18.42 -7.84 9.46
CA GLU A 62 19.55 -8.65 9.94
C GLU A 62 19.58 -8.75 11.48
N GLN A 63 19.35 -7.65 12.20
CA GLN A 63 19.30 -7.66 13.66
C GLN A 63 18.20 -8.58 14.21
N ARG A 64 17.12 -8.75 13.47
CA ARG A 64 16.03 -9.67 13.79
C ARG A 64 16.30 -11.12 13.38
N GLY A 65 17.32 -11.35 12.56
CA GLY A 65 17.59 -12.66 11.95
C GLY A 65 16.66 -13.03 10.80
N ASP A 66 15.91 -12.05 10.25
CA ASP A 66 14.97 -12.25 9.17
C ASP A 66 15.67 -12.29 7.80
N LEU A 67 16.85 -11.68 7.68
CA LEU A 67 17.59 -11.53 6.43
C LEU A 67 19.08 -11.83 6.65
N ASP A 68 19.65 -12.56 5.70
CA ASP A 68 21.10 -12.73 5.54
C ASP A 68 21.48 -12.07 4.20
N ARG A 69 22.18 -10.92 4.27
CA ARG A 69 22.54 -10.16 3.07
C ARG A 69 23.54 -10.88 2.16
N GLN A 70 24.35 -11.82 2.69
CA GLN A 70 25.26 -12.61 1.87
C GLN A 70 24.50 -13.64 1.02
N VAL A 71 23.50 -14.29 1.60
CA VAL A 71 22.61 -15.22 0.90
C VAL A 71 21.78 -14.51 -0.17
N GLU A 72 21.32 -13.29 0.13
CA GLU A 72 20.49 -12.50 -0.77
C GLU A 72 21.30 -11.62 -1.75
N PHE A 73 22.61 -11.71 -1.73
CA PHE A 73 23.53 -10.92 -2.59
C PHE A 73 23.32 -9.41 -2.47
N LEU A 74 22.99 -8.94 -1.27
CA LEU A 74 22.88 -7.52 -0.97
C LEU A 74 24.24 -6.96 -0.57
N PRO A 75 24.54 -5.68 -0.90
CA PRO A 75 25.79 -5.04 -0.56
C PRO A 75 25.97 -4.86 0.95
N ASP A 76 27.21 -4.90 1.42
CA ASP A 76 27.52 -4.55 2.80
C ASP A 76 27.46 -3.02 3.04
N ASP A 77 27.61 -2.59 4.30
CA ASP A 77 27.49 -1.15 4.63
C ASP A 77 28.64 -0.31 4.03
N ALA A 78 29.83 -0.91 3.82
CA ALA A 78 30.95 -0.23 3.17
C ALA A 78 30.67 0.01 1.69
N ASP A 79 30.14 -1.01 1.01
CA ASP A 79 29.70 -0.92 -0.38
C ASP A 79 28.57 0.10 -0.56
N ILE A 80 27.58 0.10 0.34
CA ILE A 80 26.47 1.08 0.29
C ILE A 80 26.99 2.51 0.45
N ASN A 81 27.92 2.75 1.39
CA ASN A 81 28.54 4.03 1.58
C ASN A 81 29.36 4.48 0.36
N GLU A 82 30.07 3.56 -0.30
CA GLU A 82 30.80 3.85 -1.53
C GLU A 82 29.83 4.15 -2.69
N ARG A 83 28.76 3.40 -2.83
CA ARG A 83 27.70 3.68 -3.81
C ARG A 83 27.06 5.07 -3.61
N PHE A 84 26.82 5.46 -2.34
CA PHE A 84 26.32 6.80 -2.04
C PHE A 84 27.25 7.90 -2.56
N ARG A 85 28.58 7.77 -2.31
CA ARG A 85 29.59 8.74 -2.83
C ARG A 85 29.64 8.78 -4.35
N ARG A 86 29.36 7.66 -5.02
CA ARG A 86 29.35 7.54 -6.49
C ARG A 86 28.00 7.85 -7.11
N SER A 87 27.03 8.23 -6.33
CA SER A 87 25.64 8.46 -6.78
C SER A 87 25.00 7.21 -7.44
N GLN A 88 25.27 6.02 -6.89
CA GLN A 88 24.81 4.72 -7.37
C GLN A 88 23.75 4.16 -6.40
N PRO A 89 22.45 4.25 -6.71
CA PRO A 89 21.40 3.65 -5.90
C PRO A 89 21.38 2.13 -5.98
N PHE A 90 20.51 1.50 -5.19
CA PHE A 90 20.23 0.07 -5.31
C PHE A 90 19.72 -0.29 -6.71
N THR A 91 20.15 -1.45 -7.19
CA THR A 91 19.67 -2.03 -8.44
C THR A 91 18.26 -2.61 -8.31
N ARG A 92 17.58 -2.81 -9.44
CA ARG A 92 16.23 -3.39 -9.45
C ARG A 92 16.14 -4.77 -8.79
N PRO A 93 17.08 -5.72 -9.00
CA PRO A 93 17.11 -7.00 -8.27
C PRO A 93 17.22 -6.81 -6.75
N GLU A 94 18.14 -5.98 -6.27
CA GLU A 94 18.30 -5.68 -4.84
C GLU A 94 17.01 -5.05 -4.24
N LEU A 95 16.39 -4.12 -4.95
CA LEU A 95 15.09 -3.54 -4.55
C LEU A 95 13.98 -4.60 -4.52
N SER A 96 14.02 -5.62 -5.39
CA SER A 96 13.04 -6.71 -5.37
C SER A 96 13.15 -7.54 -4.10
N VAL A 97 14.37 -7.83 -3.66
CA VAL A 97 14.63 -8.51 -2.39
C VAL A 97 14.10 -7.68 -1.23
N LEU A 98 14.47 -6.41 -1.16
CA LEU A 98 14.00 -5.51 -0.09
C LEU A 98 12.47 -5.37 -0.08
N LEU A 99 11.82 -5.31 -1.24
CA LEU A 99 10.36 -5.24 -1.35
C LEU A 99 9.70 -6.50 -0.77
N ALA A 100 10.28 -7.68 -1.02
CA ALA A 100 9.76 -8.95 -0.51
C ALA A 100 9.91 -9.04 1.00
N TYR A 101 11.10 -8.79 1.52
CA TYR A 101 11.36 -8.84 2.97
C TYR A 101 10.58 -7.78 3.75
N ALA A 102 10.44 -6.57 3.23
CA ALA A 102 9.62 -5.54 3.85
C ALA A 102 8.15 -5.96 4.00
N LYS A 103 7.60 -6.68 3.02
CA LYS A 103 6.23 -7.21 3.09
C LYS A 103 6.11 -8.33 4.13
N LEU A 104 7.08 -9.25 4.16
CA LEU A 104 7.07 -10.38 5.09
C LEU A 104 7.20 -9.90 6.53
N SER A 105 8.15 -9.00 6.80
CA SER A 105 8.35 -8.41 8.14
C SER A 105 7.11 -7.65 8.58
N LEU A 106 6.58 -6.75 7.73
CA LEU A 106 5.37 -5.99 8.07
C LEU A 106 4.16 -6.89 8.29
N TYR A 107 3.98 -7.94 7.48
CA TYR A 107 2.91 -8.91 7.67
C TYR A 107 2.96 -9.54 9.06
N GLN A 108 4.14 -9.98 9.50
CA GLN A 108 4.30 -10.57 10.83
C GLN A 108 4.02 -9.55 11.93
N GLU A 109 4.56 -8.34 11.83
CA GLU A 109 4.31 -7.26 12.78
C GLU A 109 2.83 -6.87 12.88
N LEU A 110 2.09 -6.93 11.76
CA LEU A 110 0.64 -6.71 11.76
C LEU A 110 -0.13 -7.83 12.44
N LEU A 111 0.28 -9.09 12.27
CA LEU A 111 -0.32 -10.22 12.98
C LEU A 111 -0.11 -10.13 14.50
N ASP A 112 1.01 -9.58 14.93
CA ASP A 112 1.32 -9.36 16.35
C ASP A 112 0.60 -8.14 16.93
N SER A 113 -0.09 -7.36 16.10
CA SER A 113 -0.85 -6.17 16.48
C SER A 113 -2.36 -6.41 16.50
N SER A 114 -3.13 -5.48 17.05
CA SER A 114 -4.60 -5.48 16.99
C SER A 114 -5.18 -4.90 15.69
N VAL A 115 -4.35 -4.39 14.79
CA VAL A 115 -4.82 -3.70 13.57
C VAL A 115 -5.70 -4.57 12.69
N PRO A 116 -5.39 -5.85 12.41
CA PRO A 116 -6.26 -6.70 11.58
C PRO A 116 -7.63 -6.98 12.20
N ASP A 117 -7.82 -6.68 13.48
CA ASP A 117 -9.09 -6.88 14.19
C ASP A 117 -10.03 -5.68 14.06
N ASP A 118 -9.55 -4.52 13.60
CA ASP A 118 -10.41 -3.35 13.41
C ASP A 118 -11.53 -3.67 12.40
N PRO A 119 -12.81 -3.47 12.79
CA PRO A 119 -13.96 -3.77 11.93
C PRO A 119 -13.93 -3.06 10.57
N TYR A 120 -13.35 -1.86 10.53
CA TYR A 120 -13.22 -1.09 9.29
C TYR A 120 -12.37 -1.81 8.24
N LEU A 121 -11.39 -2.60 8.66
CA LEU A 121 -10.52 -3.37 7.76
C LEU A 121 -11.17 -4.65 7.23
N GLY A 122 -12.36 -5.02 7.67
CA GLY A 122 -13.15 -6.10 7.06
C GLY A 122 -13.35 -5.93 5.55
N ARG A 123 -13.36 -4.69 5.05
CA ARG A 123 -13.39 -4.36 3.62
C ARG A 123 -12.23 -4.94 2.80
N GLU A 124 -11.09 -5.22 3.43
CA GLU A 124 -9.93 -5.84 2.76
C GLU A 124 -10.24 -7.29 2.32
N LEU A 125 -11.15 -7.97 3.00
CA LEU A 125 -11.64 -9.30 2.58
C LEU A 125 -12.39 -9.22 1.25
N GLY A 126 -13.28 -8.22 1.10
CA GLY A 126 -14.00 -7.99 -0.15
C GLY A 126 -13.08 -7.64 -1.34
N ARG A 127 -11.91 -7.06 -1.06
CA ARG A 127 -10.89 -6.76 -2.09
C ARG A 127 -10.00 -7.95 -2.43
N TYR A 128 -9.91 -8.92 -1.52
CA TYR A 128 -9.09 -10.11 -1.71
C TYR A 128 -9.80 -11.18 -2.53
N PHE A 129 -11.10 -11.37 -2.28
CA PHE A 129 -11.92 -12.38 -2.96
C PHE A 129 -12.58 -11.81 -4.21
N PRO A 130 -12.87 -12.65 -5.22
CA PRO A 130 -13.73 -12.27 -6.34
C PRO A 130 -15.08 -11.74 -5.87
N LYS A 131 -15.59 -10.71 -6.57
CA LYS A 131 -16.85 -10.01 -6.21
C LYS A 131 -18.03 -10.95 -6.03
N ILE A 132 -18.14 -11.94 -6.91
CA ILE A 132 -19.22 -12.93 -6.84
C ILE A 132 -19.23 -13.72 -5.51
N LEU A 133 -18.05 -13.93 -4.88
CA LEU A 133 -17.98 -14.55 -3.55
C LEU A 133 -18.41 -13.59 -2.45
N ALA A 134 -18.01 -12.34 -2.54
CA ALA A 134 -18.40 -11.31 -1.58
C ALA A 134 -19.92 -11.06 -1.60
N GLU A 135 -20.54 -11.13 -2.77
CA GLU A 135 -21.99 -10.95 -2.96
C GLU A 135 -22.79 -12.17 -2.49
N LYS A 136 -22.35 -13.38 -2.88
CA LYS A 136 -23.10 -14.62 -2.57
C LYS A 136 -22.89 -15.15 -1.15
N PHE A 137 -21.72 -14.86 -0.54
CA PHE A 137 -21.32 -15.44 0.75
C PHE A 137 -20.64 -14.44 1.71
N PRO A 138 -21.24 -13.26 1.97
CA PRO A 138 -20.61 -12.22 2.80
C PRO A 138 -20.27 -12.75 4.21
N ASP A 139 -21.20 -13.46 4.85
CA ASP A 139 -20.99 -14.04 6.20
C ASP A 139 -19.82 -15.04 6.25
N ALA A 140 -19.60 -15.79 5.16
CA ALA A 140 -18.50 -16.75 5.10
C ALA A 140 -17.15 -16.06 4.97
N LEU A 141 -17.10 -14.87 4.39
CA LEU A 141 -15.91 -14.05 4.32
C LEU A 141 -15.61 -13.42 5.68
N GLU A 142 -16.60 -12.84 6.35
CA GLU A 142 -16.41 -12.26 7.68
C GLU A 142 -15.92 -13.29 8.72
N LYS A 143 -16.43 -14.51 8.63
CA LYS A 143 -16.07 -15.63 9.51
C LYS A 143 -14.93 -16.49 8.95
N HIS A 144 -14.17 -15.98 7.98
CA HIS A 144 -13.08 -16.74 7.38
C HIS A 144 -11.99 -17.05 8.40
N ARG A 145 -11.52 -18.31 8.43
CA ARG A 145 -10.51 -18.78 9.39
C ARG A 145 -9.21 -17.95 9.34
N LEU A 146 -8.83 -17.50 8.16
CA LEU A 146 -7.62 -16.70 7.91
C LEU A 146 -7.96 -15.22 7.72
N ARG A 147 -9.01 -14.73 8.40
CA ARG A 147 -9.42 -13.32 8.27
C ARG A 147 -8.29 -12.36 8.60
N ARG A 148 -7.62 -12.57 9.73
CA ARG A 148 -6.51 -11.73 10.19
C ARG A 148 -5.35 -11.77 9.21
N GLU A 149 -4.96 -12.97 8.78
CA GLU A 149 -3.85 -13.19 7.85
C GLU A 149 -4.12 -12.55 6.48
N ILE A 150 -5.34 -12.62 5.98
CA ILE A 150 -5.73 -11.98 4.73
C ILE A 150 -5.68 -10.48 4.86
N ILE A 151 -6.22 -9.90 5.94
CA ILE A 151 -6.19 -8.45 6.18
C ILE A 151 -4.75 -7.97 6.33
N ALA A 152 -3.93 -8.64 7.12
CA ALA A 152 -2.51 -8.31 7.30
C ALA A 152 -1.76 -8.37 5.97
N THR A 153 -1.97 -9.41 5.16
CA THR A 153 -1.36 -9.57 3.83
C THR A 153 -1.77 -8.43 2.89
N GLN A 154 -3.06 -8.11 2.82
CA GLN A 154 -3.57 -7.05 1.94
C GLN A 154 -3.03 -5.68 2.37
N LEU A 155 -2.98 -5.42 3.67
CA LEU A 155 -2.49 -4.17 4.21
C LEU A 155 -0.97 -4.02 3.99
N ALA A 156 -0.17 -5.05 4.32
CA ALA A 156 1.27 -5.06 4.09
C ALA A 156 1.60 -4.85 2.60
N ASN A 157 0.93 -5.60 1.69
CA ASN A 157 1.10 -5.41 0.26
C ASN A 157 0.73 -3.99 -0.20
N SER A 158 -0.38 -3.44 0.28
CA SER A 158 -0.82 -2.09 -0.08
C SER A 158 0.18 -1.03 0.40
N MET A 159 0.64 -1.13 1.64
CA MET A 159 1.60 -0.22 2.24
C MET A 159 2.93 -0.22 1.46
N ILE A 160 3.52 -1.39 1.28
CA ILE A 160 4.84 -1.51 0.67
C ILE A 160 4.79 -1.23 -0.84
N ASN A 161 3.75 -1.65 -1.55
CA ASN A 161 3.61 -1.33 -2.98
C ASN A 161 3.39 0.16 -3.25
N ARG A 162 2.79 0.91 -2.31
CA ARG A 162 2.50 2.34 -2.49
C ARG A 162 3.53 3.26 -1.85
N GLY A 163 4.10 2.86 -0.71
CA GLY A 163 5.05 3.66 0.05
C GLY A 163 6.52 3.29 -0.19
N GLY A 164 6.78 2.16 -0.88
CA GLY A 164 8.13 1.63 -1.09
C GLY A 164 8.60 0.69 0.03
N PRO A 165 9.72 -0.03 -0.18
CA PRO A 165 10.23 -1.00 0.78
C PRO A 165 10.63 -0.37 2.12
N SER A 166 11.10 0.85 2.11
CA SER A 166 11.58 1.58 3.30
C SER A 166 10.48 2.35 4.05
N LEU A 167 9.20 2.28 3.63
CA LEU A 167 8.10 3.04 4.21
C LEU A 167 8.07 2.99 5.74
N VAL A 168 8.04 1.78 6.30
CA VAL A 168 7.86 1.58 7.75
C VAL A 168 9.05 2.16 8.52
N VAL A 169 10.26 1.87 8.09
CA VAL A 169 11.49 2.38 8.71
C VAL A 169 11.55 3.91 8.64
N ARG A 170 11.25 4.49 7.46
CA ARG A 170 11.22 5.95 7.25
C ARG A 170 10.24 6.64 8.20
N ILE A 171 9.01 6.15 8.28
CA ILE A 171 7.97 6.76 9.12
C ILE A 171 8.25 6.54 10.60
N ALA A 172 8.75 5.36 10.98
CA ALA A 172 9.14 5.07 12.36
C ALA A 172 10.28 6.00 12.83
N ASP A 173 11.29 6.23 12.00
CA ASP A 173 12.39 7.15 12.29
C ASP A 173 11.90 8.60 12.52
N GLN A 174 10.90 9.03 11.77
CA GLN A 174 10.38 10.41 11.84
C GLN A 174 9.39 10.64 12.98
N THR A 175 8.73 9.59 13.45
CA THR A 175 7.59 9.72 14.36
C THR A 175 7.73 8.93 15.66
N GLY A 176 8.62 7.94 15.71
CA GLY A 176 8.69 6.96 16.81
C GLY A 176 7.52 5.97 16.83
N ALA A 177 6.67 5.95 15.80
CA ALA A 177 5.47 5.13 15.76
C ALA A 177 5.80 3.64 15.52
N THR A 178 4.99 2.76 16.11
CA THR A 178 5.04 1.32 15.84
C THR A 178 4.46 1.00 14.47
N SER A 179 4.82 -0.16 13.90
CA SER A 179 4.28 -0.63 12.61
C SER A 179 2.76 -0.73 12.60
N GLY A 180 2.15 -1.12 13.72
CA GLY A 180 0.69 -1.13 13.88
C GLY A 180 0.09 0.28 13.79
N ALA A 181 0.68 1.27 14.49
CA ALA A 181 0.22 2.65 14.40
C ALA A 181 0.38 3.22 12.98
N ILE A 182 1.51 2.93 12.32
CA ILE A 182 1.76 3.33 10.92
C ILE A 182 0.71 2.71 9.99
N ALA A 183 0.36 1.44 10.18
CA ALA A 183 -0.64 0.74 9.38
C ALA A 183 -2.06 1.29 9.60
N ALA A 184 -2.42 1.61 10.84
CA ALA A 184 -3.69 2.27 11.14
C ALA A 184 -3.76 3.66 10.48
N ALA A 185 -2.71 4.47 10.60
CA ALA A 185 -2.60 5.76 9.93
C ALA A 185 -2.68 5.61 8.40
N PHE A 186 -1.99 4.62 7.83
CA PHE A 186 -2.05 4.33 6.39
C PHE A 186 -3.48 4.01 5.93
N ALA A 187 -4.19 3.15 6.65
CA ALA A 187 -5.57 2.79 6.31
C ALA A 187 -6.49 4.03 6.36
N ALA A 188 -6.32 4.89 7.37
CA ALA A 188 -7.07 6.13 7.51
C ALA A 188 -6.76 7.12 6.37
N VAL A 189 -5.49 7.43 6.13
CA VAL A 189 -5.02 8.35 5.08
C VAL A 189 -5.46 7.86 3.70
N ARG A 190 -5.20 6.58 3.36
CA ARG A 190 -5.60 5.97 2.09
C ARG A 190 -7.08 6.17 1.79
N SER A 191 -7.92 6.02 2.82
CA SER A 191 -9.37 6.10 2.65
C SER A 191 -9.91 7.52 2.72
N ALA A 192 -9.36 8.38 3.59
CA ALA A 192 -9.80 9.77 3.73
C ALA A 192 -9.48 10.60 2.48
N TYR A 193 -8.32 10.38 1.86
CA TYR A 193 -7.88 11.06 0.64
C TYR A 193 -8.30 10.34 -0.65
N ASP A 194 -9.08 9.29 -0.57
CA ASP A 194 -9.49 8.44 -1.70
C ASP A 194 -8.33 8.06 -2.65
N MET A 195 -7.19 7.71 -2.07
CA MET A 195 -5.99 7.38 -2.84
C MET A 195 -6.18 6.23 -3.85
N PRO A 196 -7.08 5.25 -3.63
CA PRO A 196 -7.42 4.29 -4.67
C PRO A 196 -7.96 4.94 -5.94
N ALA A 197 -8.89 5.90 -5.83
CA ALA A 197 -9.43 6.61 -7.00
C ALA A 197 -8.35 7.40 -7.75
N LEU A 198 -7.49 8.15 -7.04
CA LEU A 198 -6.36 8.85 -7.65
C LEU A 198 -5.44 7.88 -8.42
N ASN A 199 -5.14 6.73 -7.84
CA ASN A 199 -4.31 5.73 -8.52
C ASN A 199 -5.02 5.10 -9.73
N ASP A 200 -6.33 4.89 -9.67
CA ASP A 200 -7.09 4.33 -10.78
C ASP A 200 -7.22 5.35 -11.94
N GLU A 201 -7.31 6.65 -11.65
CA GLU A 201 -7.21 7.71 -12.65
C GLU A 201 -5.84 7.71 -13.35
N ILE A 202 -4.74 7.58 -12.60
CA ILE A 202 -3.40 7.47 -13.20
C ILE A 202 -3.26 6.17 -14.01
N ASN A 203 -3.81 5.04 -13.53
CA ASN A 203 -3.85 3.79 -14.30
C ASN A 203 -4.59 3.95 -15.63
N ALA A 204 -5.68 4.75 -15.67
CA ALA A 204 -6.45 4.99 -16.88
C ALA A 204 -5.67 5.79 -17.95
N LEU A 205 -4.56 6.42 -17.59
CA LEU A 205 -3.64 7.09 -18.50
C LEU A 205 -2.63 6.13 -19.15
N ASP A 206 -2.63 4.85 -18.78
CA ASP A 206 -1.72 3.85 -19.31
C ASP A 206 -1.87 3.78 -20.86
N ASN A 207 -0.74 3.73 -21.56
CA ASN A 207 -0.66 3.83 -23.01
C ASN A 207 -1.20 5.14 -23.65
N ARG A 208 -1.58 6.14 -22.84
CA ARG A 208 -2.04 7.46 -23.33
C ARG A 208 -0.98 8.55 -23.15
N ILE A 209 -0.13 8.41 -22.14
CA ILE A 209 0.95 9.33 -21.82
C ILE A 209 2.28 8.58 -21.71
N GLY A 210 3.40 9.30 -21.80
CA GLY A 210 4.73 8.71 -21.61
C GLY A 210 4.90 8.13 -20.20
N GLY A 211 5.57 6.98 -20.07
CA GLY A 211 5.76 6.28 -18.80
C GLY A 211 6.44 7.12 -17.73
N GLU A 212 7.37 8.01 -18.10
CA GLU A 212 8.03 8.93 -17.16
C GLU A 212 7.05 9.95 -16.55
N VAL A 213 6.11 10.45 -17.34
CA VAL A 213 5.07 11.37 -16.86
C VAL A 213 4.14 10.62 -15.89
N GLN A 214 3.72 9.41 -16.26
CA GLN A 214 2.88 8.58 -15.40
C GLN A 214 3.58 8.23 -14.07
N LEU A 215 4.86 7.86 -14.11
CA LEU A 215 5.65 7.61 -12.88
C LEU A 215 5.77 8.87 -12.02
N SER A 216 5.88 10.07 -12.64
CA SER A 216 5.89 11.33 -11.89
C SER A 216 4.58 11.58 -11.14
N LEU A 217 3.42 11.27 -11.75
CA LEU A 217 2.11 11.36 -11.09
C LEU A 217 2.00 10.40 -9.91
N TYR A 218 2.43 9.14 -10.08
CA TYR A 218 2.47 8.18 -8.97
C TYR A 218 3.39 8.63 -7.84
N GLN A 219 4.53 9.25 -8.17
CA GLN A 219 5.45 9.78 -7.15
C GLN A 219 4.79 10.89 -6.33
N GLN A 220 4.04 11.80 -6.97
CA GLN A 220 3.30 12.85 -6.26
C GLN A 220 2.26 12.25 -5.29
N VAL A 221 1.53 11.21 -5.70
CA VAL A 221 0.59 10.50 -4.81
C VAL A 221 1.34 9.81 -3.66
N GLN A 222 2.52 9.24 -3.93
CA GLN A 222 3.37 8.66 -2.89
C GLN A 222 3.88 9.71 -1.91
N ASP A 223 4.30 10.87 -2.38
CA ASP A 223 4.77 11.98 -1.54
C ASP A 223 3.63 12.51 -0.66
N LEU A 224 2.44 12.69 -1.23
CA LEU A 224 1.24 13.01 -0.46
C LEU A 224 0.96 11.96 0.62
N LEU A 225 1.06 10.67 0.30
CA LEU A 225 0.89 9.59 1.27
C LEU A 225 1.88 9.70 2.43
N LEU A 226 3.17 9.86 2.14
CA LEU A 226 4.23 9.95 3.15
C LEU A 226 4.02 11.15 4.07
N ASP A 227 3.74 12.33 3.51
CA ASP A 227 3.48 13.55 4.29
C ASP A 227 2.25 13.40 5.19
N ARG A 228 1.17 12.85 4.66
CA ARG A 228 -0.06 12.67 5.44
C ARG A 228 0.09 11.61 6.52
N LEU A 229 0.89 10.56 6.31
CA LEU A 229 1.21 9.58 7.35
C LEU A 229 1.88 10.23 8.55
N VAL A 230 2.91 11.03 8.33
CA VAL A 230 3.61 11.75 9.42
C VAL A 230 2.64 12.69 10.13
N TRP A 231 1.82 13.42 9.36
CA TRP A 231 0.85 14.35 9.94
C TRP A 231 -0.20 13.63 10.79
N PHE A 232 -0.80 12.52 10.30
CA PHE A 232 -1.78 11.74 11.04
C PHE A 232 -1.20 11.16 12.32
N LEU A 233 0.00 10.58 12.27
CA LEU A 233 0.66 10.02 13.44
C LEU A 233 0.97 11.05 14.53
N ARG A 234 1.19 12.31 14.16
CA ARG A 234 1.47 13.40 15.11
C ARG A 234 0.23 14.11 15.63
N ASN A 235 -0.86 14.11 14.89
CA ASN A 235 -1.99 15.00 15.16
C ASN A 235 -3.33 14.28 15.34
N VAL A 236 -3.43 12.98 15.02
CA VAL A 236 -4.69 12.24 15.06
C VAL A 236 -4.64 11.17 16.14
N ASP A 237 -5.63 11.17 17.01
CA ASP A 237 -5.84 10.09 17.96
C ASP A 237 -6.39 8.85 17.25
N LEU A 238 -5.50 7.91 16.92
CA LEU A 238 -5.84 6.68 16.19
C LEU A 238 -6.67 5.69 17.05
N THR A 239 -6.80 5.91 18.36
CA THR A 239 -7.60 5.04 19.24
C THR A 239 -9.11 5.23 19.05
N ARG A 240 -9.54 6.29 18.36
CA ARG A 240 -10.96 6.60 18.08
C ARG A 240 -11.64 5.65 17.10
N GLY A 241 -10.91 4.67 16.56
CA GLY A 241 -11.38 3.71 15.55
C GLY A 241 -11.32 4.27 14.13
N LEU A 242 -10.86 3.42 13.19
CA LEU A 242 -10.60 3.85 11.81
C LEU A 242 -11.83 4.41 11.10
N ALA A 243 -13.01 3.83 11.32
CA ALA A 243 -14.24 4.31 10.69
C ALA A 243 -14.54 5.78 11.02
N ASN A 244 -14.45 6.15 12.30
CA ASN A 244 -14.73 7.52 12.75
C ASN A 244 -13.69 8.51 12.22
N ILE A 245 -12.43 8.11 12.22
CA ILE A 245 -11.31 8.93 11.71
C ILE A 245 -11.51 9.20 10.23
N VAL A 246 -11.76 8.16 9.44
CA VAL A 246 -11.96 8.28 7.99
C VAL A 246 -13.16 9.17 7.68
N ASP A 247 -14.30 8.95 8.35
CA ASP A 247 -15.51 9.76 8.13
C ASP A 247 -15.27 11.24 8.44
N HIS A 248 -14.59 11.53 9.54
CA HIS A 248 -14.28 12.90 9.95
C HIS A 248 -13.39 13.62 8.93
N TYR A 249 -12.26 13.02 8.57
CA TYR A 249 -11.29 13.66 7.68
C TYR A 249 -11.74 13.68 6.23
N LYS A 250 -12.43 12.63 5.75
CA LYS A 250 -12.95 12.60 4.39
C LYS A 250 -13.94 13.72 4.14
N LYS A 251 -14.87 14.00 5.07
CA LYS A 251 -15.81 15.12 4.96
C LYS A 251 -15.11 16.47 4.81
N GLY A 252 -14.05 16.70 5.59
CA GLY A 252 -13.27 17.93 5.50
C GLY A 252 -12.51 18.06 4.19
N ILE A 253 -11.92 16.95 3.70
CA ILE A 253 -11.17 16.91 2.43
C ILE A 253 -12.13 17.11 1.26
N ASP A 254 -13.29 16.44 1.24
CA ASP A 254 -14.29 16.57 0.19
C ASP A 254 -14.85 18.03 0.16
N ALA A 255 -15.10 18.64 1.32
CA ALA A 255 -15.53 20.04 1.41
C ALA A 255 -14.45 20.98 0.86
N LEU A 256 -13.17 20.78 1.24
CA LEU A 256 -12.06 21.58 0.72
C LEU A 256 -11.92 21.42 -0.80
N ALA A 257 -12.04 20.20 -1.32
CA ALA A 257 -11.95 19.94 -2.75
C ALA A 257 -13.05 20.66 -3.53
N ASN A 258 -14.27 20.72 -3.00
CA ASN A 258 -15.40 21.44 -3.61
C ASN A 258 -15.24 22.97 -3.57
N GLU A 259 -14.55 23.50 -2.57
CA GLU A 259 -14.29 24.94 -2.40
C GLU A 259 -12.93 25.37 -2.99
N LEU A 260 -12.15 24.43 -3.56
CA LEU A 260 -10.78 24.68 -3.97
C LEU A 260 -10.66 25.85 -4.95
N ASP A 261 -11.56 25.93 -5.94
CA ASP A 261 -11.53 26.97 -6.97
C ASP A 261 -11.85 28.37 -6.39
N SER A 262 -12.64 28.44 -5.33
CA SER A 262 -12.93 29.70 -4.62
C SER A 262 -11.86 30.07 -3.59
N ALA A 263 -11.09 29.09 -3.09
CA ALA A 263 -10.08 29.28 -2.07
C ALA A 263 -8.68 29.60 -2.64
N LEU A 264 -8.43 29.28 -3.92
CA LEU A 264 -7.14 29.52 -4.56
C LEU A 264 -7.02 30.98 -5.05
N PRO A 265 -5.83 31.62 -4.90
CA PRO A 265 -5.54 32.87 -5.57
C PRO A 265 -5.71 32.78 -7.09
N SER A 266 -6.11 33.87 -7.73
CA SER A 266 -6.32 33.93 -9.18
C SER A 266 -5.13 33.46 -10.00
N GLU A 267 -3.91 33.71 -9.52
CA GLU A 267 -2.68 33.26 -10.15
C GLU A 267 -2.53 31.73 -10.14
N ALA A 268 -2.84 31.09 -9.00
CA ALA A 268 -2.82 29.64 -8.87
C ALA A 268 -3.92 28.96 -9.72
N LEU A 269 -5.08 29.60 -9.86
CA LEU A 269 -6.15 29.13 -10.76
C LEU A 269 -5.73 29.21 -12.22
N ALA A 270 -5.04 30.28 -12.62
CA ALA A 270 -4.52 30.45 -13.98
C ALA A 270 -3.43 29.40 -14.30
N GLU A 271 -2.52 29.13 -13.35
CA GLU A 271 -1.51 28.09 -13.50
C GLU A 271 -2.14 26.70 -13.61
N ARG A 272 -3.15 26.39 -12.79
CA ARG A 272 -3.91 25.13 -12.87
C ARG A 272 -4.60 24.98 -14.22
N ALA A 273 -5.28 26.03 -14.71
CA ALA A 273 -5.93 26.02 -16.01
C ALA A 273 -4.93 25.80 -17.17
N ALA A 274 -3.75 26.43 -17.09
CA ALA A 274 -2.70 26.24 -18.10
C ALA A 274 -2.10 24.82 -18.10
N ARG A 275 -2.16 24.09 -17.00
CA ARG A 275 -1.69 22.68 -16.91
C ARG A 275 -2.74 21.67 -17.34
N THR A 276 -4.02 22.07 -17.44
CA THR A 276 -5.14 21.21 -17.83
C THR A 276 -5.58 21.40 -19.28
N ALA A 277 -5.08 22.42 -19.95
CA ALA A 277 -5.25 22.69 -21.38
C ALA A 277 -4.16 22.00 -22.22
#